data_b82b796ec56d351c32d369f1f57d0d19
#
_entry.id   b82b796ec56d351c32d369f1f57d0d19
#
_cell.length_a   1.000
_cell.length_b   1.000
_cell.length_c   1.000
_cell.angle_alpha   90.00
_cell.angle_beta   90.00
_cell.angle_gamma   90.00
#
_symmetry.space_group_name_H-M   'P 1'
#
loop_
_entity.id
_entity.type
_entity.pdbx_description
1 polymer ?
#
loop_
_entity_poly.entity_id
_entity_poly.type
_entity_poly.pdbx_seq_one_letter_code
_entity_poly.pdbx_strand_id
1 'polypeptide(L)'
;MIKAFLVEDSPVIRENLVATLEELVPLKVLGYADSERSALAWLDDPQHDCDLVIVDLFLRQGSGMQVLAYLGRTGRAADRVVLTNYATADVRRQCMGLGASRVFDKSGEIDALIEHCLVLADQSSPAAPDGASA
;
A
#
# COMPACT_ATOMS: atom_id res chain seq x y z
N MET A 1 4.06 -3.91 14.51
CA MET A 1 4.70 -3.51 13.25
C MET A 1 3.76 -3.76 12.09
N ILE A 2 3.63 -2.80 11.19
CA ILE A 2 2.77 -2.92 10.02
C ILE A 2 3.35 -3.93 9.05
N LYS A 3 2.53 -4.84 8.56
CA LYS A 3 2.91 -5.78 7.50
C LYS A 3 2.41 -5.24 6.18
N ALA A 4 3.32 -4.97 5.25
CA ALA A 4 2.99 -4.31 3.98
C ALA A 4 3.33 -5.18 2.78
N PHE A 5 2.55 -5.00 1.72
CA PHE A 5 2.79 -5.61 0.42
C PHE A 5 2.84 -4.50 -0.61
N LEU A 6 3.78 -4.57 -1.54
CA LEU A 6 4.05 -3.50 -2.50
C LEU A 6 3.88 -4.00 -3.93
N VAL A 7 3.10 -3.28 -4.73
CA VAL A 7 2.93 -3.57 -6.16
C VAL A 7 3.59 -2.46 -6.95
N GLU A 8 4.73 -2.74 -7.55
CA GLU A 8 5.55 -1.77 -8.27
C GLU A 8 6.46 -2.50 -9.24
N ASP A 9 6.42 -2.15 -10.53
CA ASP A 9 7.19 -2.86 -11.54
C ASP A 9 8.62 -2.34 -11.75
N SER A 10 8.96 -1.16 -11.22
CA SER A 10 10.33 -0.64 -11.30
C SER A 10 11.15 -1.15 -10.13
N PRO A 11 12.22 -1.95 -10.36
CA PRO A 11 13.05 -2.42 -9.27
C PRO A 11 13.71 -1.30 -8.47
N VAL A 12 14.14 -0.23 -9.16
CA VAL A 12 14.81 0.89 -8.50
C VAL A 12 13.84 1.62 -7.57
N ILE A 13 12.64 1.93 -8.06
CA ILE A 13 11.63 2.62 -7.24
C ILE A 13 11.23 1.73 -6.08
N ARG A 14 11.01 0.44 -6.34
CA ARG A 14 10.60 -0.51 -5.30
C ARG A 14 11.63 -0.60 -4.18
N GLU A 15 12.91 -0.76 -4.54
CA GLU A 15 13.97 -0.90 -3.55
C GLU A 15 14.13 0.37 -2.71
N ASN A 16 14.08 1.53 -3.35
CA ASN A 16 14.19 2.80 -2.65
C ASN A 16 12.99 3.01 -1.71
N LEU A 17 11.81 2.67 -2.16
CA LEU A 17 10.61 2.85 -1.36
C LEU A 17 10.62 1.92 -0.14
N VAL A 18 11.00 0.65 -0.33
CA VAL A 18 11.10 -0.30 0.77
C VAL A 18 12.11 0.20 1.80
N ALA A 19 13.30 0.60 1.35
CA ALA A 19 14.33 1.08 2.26
C ALA A 19 13.87 2.29 3.06
N THR A 20 13.24 3.25 2.39
CA THR A 20 12.75 4.46 3.03
C THR A 20 11.67 4.16 4.06
N LEU A 21 10.69 3.35 3.68
CA LEU A 21 9.57 3.04 4.58
C LEU A 21 10.04 2.24 5.79
N GLU A 22 10.90 1.25 5.58
CA GLU A 22 11.38 0.43 6.69
C GLU A 22 12.29 1.19 7.63
N GLU A 23 12.96 2.22 7.13
CA GLU A 23 13.80 3.07 7.97
C GLU A 23 12.97 4.04 8.82
N LEU A 24 11.94 4.64 8.24
CA LEU A 24 11.21 5.74 8.86
C LEU A 24 9.92 5.33 9.57
N VAL A 25 9.43 4.13 9.31
CA VAL A 25 8.15 3.66 9.84
C VAL A 25 8.34 2.27 10.46
N PRO A 26 7.69 1.96 11.59
CA PRO A 26 7.69 0.58 12.10
C PRO A 26 6.82 -0.30 11.19
N LEU A 27 7.41 -0.71 10.09
CA LEU A 27 6.77 -1.38 8.97
C LEU A 27 7.73 -2.39 8.37
N LYS A 28 7.20 -3.54 7.98
CA LYS A 28 7.96 -4.56 7.29
C LYS A 28 7.27 -4.90 5.98
N VAL A 29 8.00 -4.80 4.87
CA VAL A 29 7.49 -5.20 3.57
C VAL A 29 7.68 -6.71 3.45
N LEU A 30 6.58 -7.45 3.44
CA LEU A 30 6.60 -8.92 3.43
C LEU A 30 6.83 -9.48 2.03
N GLY A 31 6.48 -8.73 1.02
CA GLY A 31 6.63 -9.17 -0.35
C GLY A 31 6.32 -8.06 -1.32
N TYR A 32 6.55 -8.33 -2.59
CA TYR A 32 6.24 -7.38 -3.65
C TYR A 32 5.80 -8.13 -4.90
N ALA A 33 5.16 -7.39 -5.82
CA ALA A 33 4.80 -7.90 -7.12
C ALA A 33 5.11 -6.85 -8.17
N ASP A 34 5.44 -7.29 -9.38
CA ASP A 34 5.75 -6.41 -10.49
C ASP A 34 4.70 -6.44 -11.59
N SER A 35 3.61 -7.19 -11.40
CA SER A 35 2.52 -7.30 -12.35
C SER A 35 1.21 -7.53 -11.62
N GLU A 36 0.11 -7.31 -12.34
CA GLU A 36 -1.23 -7.63 -11.81
C GLU A 36 -1.31 -9.10 -11.42
N ARG A 37 -0.83 -9.98 -12.30
CA ARG A 37 -0.91 -11.43 -12.08
C ARG A 37 -0.17 -11.87 -10.83
N SER A 38 1.08 -11.41 -10.67
CA SER A 38 1.86 -11.79 -9.51
C SER A 38 1.30 -11.19 -8.22
N ALA A 39 0.71 -9.99 -8.32
CA ALA A 39 0.07 -9.35 -7.16
C ALA A 39 -1.14 -10.17 -6.70
N LEU A 40 -2.01 -10.55 -7.63
CA LEU A 40 -3.20 -11.33 -7.30
C LEU A 40 -2.82 -12.71 -6.73
N ALA A 41 -1.79 -13.33 -7.29
CA ALA A 41 -1.33 -14.62 -6.80
C ALA A 41 -0.84 -14.54 -5.35
N TRP A 42 -0.07 -13.49 -5.03
CA TRP A 42 0.41 -13.30 -3.68
C TRP A 42 -0.74 -13.04 -2.70
N LEU A 43 -1.65 -12.17 -3.10
CA LEU A 43 -2.79 -11.79 -2.24
C LEU A 43 -3.80 -12.92 -2.07
N ASP A 44 -3.88 -13.82 -3.02
CA ASP A 44 -4.82 -14.94 -2.97
C ASP A 44 -4.37 -16.05 -2.01
N ASP A 45 -3.10 -16.08 -1.64
CA ASP A 45 -2.56 -17.07 -0.71
C ASP A 45 -3.07 -16.75 0.71
N PRO A 46 -3.83 -17.67 1.33
CA PRO A 46 -4.39 -17.41 2.66
C PRO A 46 -3.34 -17.29 3.75
N GLN A 47 -2.11 -17.74 3.51
CA GLN A 47 -1.02 -17.61 4.47
C GLN A 47 -0.38 -16.23 4.41
N HIS A 48 -0.62 -15.48 3.35
CA HIS A 48 -0.12 -14.11 3.23
C HIS A 48 -1.11 -13.17 3.90
N ASP A 49 -0.68 -12.54 4.98
CA ASP A 49 -1.50 -11.61 5.73
C ASP A 49 -0.78 -10.27 5.79
N CYS A 50 -1.44 -9.21 5.39
CA CYS A 50 -0.84 -7.88 5.41
C CYS A 50 -1.87 -6.84 5.83
N ASP A 51 -1.37 -5.77 6.44
CA ASP A 51 -2.20 -4.67 6.95
C ASP A 51 -2.33 -3.56 5.92
N LEU A 52 -1.36 -3.44 5.02
CA LEU A 52 -1.24 -2.34 4.09
C LEU A 52 -0.79 -2.85 2.73
N VAL A 53 -1.47 -2.41 1.67
CA VAL A 53 -1.04 -2.67 0.30
C VAL A 53 -0.79 -1.31 -0.36
N ILE A 54 0.40 -1.14 -0.94
CA ILE A 54 0.76 0.06 -1.70
C ILE A 54 0.83 -0.34 -3.17
N VAL A 55 0.02 0.30 -4.00
CA VAL A 55 -0.19 -0.11 -5.39
C VAL A 55 0.13 1.00 -6.36
N ASP A 56 1.01 0.73 -7.33
CA ASP A 56 1.14 1.56 -8.52
C ASP A 56 0.08 1.13 -9.54
N LEU A 57 -0.56 2.11 -10.17
CA LEU A 57 -1.65 1.85 -11.11
C LEU A 57 -1.17 1.42 -12.49
N PHE A 58 -0.04 1.97 -12.93
CA PHE A 58 0.41 1.81 -14.31
C PHE A 58 1.58 0.84 -14.35
N LEU A 59 1.24 -0.45 -14.41
CA LEU A 59 2.21 -1.53 -14.49
C LEU A 59 2.47 -1.88 -15.94
N ARG A 60 3.65 -2.42 -16.23
CA ARG A 60 3.98 -2.89 -17.58
C ARG A 60 3.08 -4.04 -18.01
N GLN A 61 2.67 -4.87 -17.04
CA GLN A 61 1.79 -6.00 -17.29
C GLN A 61 0.62 -5.91 -16.34
N GLY A 62 -0.54 -5.60 -16.88
CA GLY A 62 -1.75 -5.49 -16.12
C GLY A 62 -1.95 -4.11 -15.51
N SER A 63 -2.82 -4.00 -14.54
CA SER A 63 -3.25 -2.73 -13.97
C SER A 63 -3.39 -2.81 -12.45
N GLY A 64 -2.86 -1.80 -11.77
CA GLY A 64 -3.08 -1.64 -10.34
C GLY A 64 -4.54 -1.40 -9.98
N MET A 65 -5.33 -0.86 -10.90
CA MET A 65 -6.78 -0.72 -10.70
C MET A 65 -7.44 -2.07 -10.46
N GLN A 66 -7.02 -3.10 -11.20
CA GLN A 66 -7.56 -4.45 -11.02
C GLN A 66 -7.15 -5.04 -9.68
N VAL A 67 -5.95 -4.72 -9.20
CA VAL A 67 -5.51 -5.14 -7.87
C VAL A 67 -6.40 -4.51 -6.80
N LEU A 68 -6.70 -3.21 -6.93
CA LEU A 68 -7.62 -2.54 -6.00
C LEU A 68 -9.00 -3.18 -6.02
N ALA A 69 -9.51 -3.47 -7.21
CA ALA A 69 -10.83 -4.10 -7.37
C ALA A 69 -10.86 -5.46 -6.67
N TYR A 70 -9.80 -6.24 -6.82
CA TYR A 70 -9.67 -7.54 -6.15
C TYR A 70 -9.71 -7.38 -4.62
N LEU A 71 -8.94 -6.43 -4.10
CA LEU A 71 -8.91 -6.17 -2.66
C LEU A 71 -10.29 -5.75 -2.14
N GLY A 72 -11.00 -4.94 -2.91
CA GLY A 72 -12.34 -4.51 -2.56
C GLY A 72 -13.34 -5.67 -2.51
N ARG A 73 -13.22 -6.61 -3.45
CA ARG A 73 -14.11 -7.77 -3.51
C ARG A 73 -13.83 -8.77 -2.39
N THR A 74 -12.56 -8.94 -2.02
CA THR A 74 -12.16 -9.98 -1.07
C THR A 74 -12.05 -9.50 0.36
N GLY A 75 -12.03 -8.18 0.57
CA GLY A 75 -11.84 -7.60 1.89
C GLY A 75 -10.44 -7.82 2.46
N ARG A 76 -9.49 -8.21 1.62
CA ARG A 76 -8.10 -8.41 2.05
C ARG A 76 -7.43 -7.06 2.24
N ALA A 77 -6.58 -6.97 3.24
CA ALA A 77 -5.84 -5.77 3.63
C ALA A 77 -6.77 -4.62 4.08
N ALA A 78 -6.55 -4.15 5.28
CA ALA A 78 -7.38 -3.11 5.87
C ALA A 78 -7.12 -1.74 5.23
N ASP A 79 -5.87 -1.47 4.83
CA ASP A 79 -5.51 -0.19 4.24
C ASP A 79 -4.92 -0.38 2.85
N ARG A 80 -5.41 0.40 1.89
CA ARG A 80 -5.05 0.28 0.48
C ARG A 80 -4.67 1.64 -0.03
N VAL A 81 -3.41 1.82 -0.35
CA VAL A 81 -2.85 3.10 -0.75
C VAL A 81 -2.34 3.01 -2.18
N VAL A 82 -2.66 4.02 -2.97
CA VAL A 82 -2.16 4.14 -4.35
C VAL A 82 -1.01 5.12 -4.38
N LEU A 83 0.04 4.77 -5.09
CA LEU A 83 1.19 5.63 -5.32
C LEU A 83 1.44 5.65 -6.83
N THR A 84 1.17 6.78 -7.49
CA THR A 84 1.18 6.85 -8.95
C THR A 84 1.75 8.19 -9.45
N ASN A 85 2.32 8.19 -10.67
CA ASN A 85 2.74 9.42 -11.33
C ASN A 85 1.57 10.18 -11.96
N TYR A 86 0.37 9.60 -11.97
CA TYR A 86 -0.79 10.17 -12.66
C TYR A 86 -1.94 10.40 -11.69
N ALA A 87 -1.68 11.10 -10.59
CA ALA A 87 -2.67 11.34 -9.55
C ALA A 87 -3.59 12.51 -9.89
N THR A 88 -4.26 12.42 -11.05
CA THR A 88 -5.25 13.40 -11.46
C THR A 88 -6.51 13.28 -10.59
N ALA A 89 -7.35 14.33 -10.62
CA ALA A 89 -8.61 14.29 -9.87
C ALA A 89 -9.47 13.10 -10.27
N ASP A 90 -9.48 12.78 -11.55
CA ASP A 90 -10.28 11.67 -12.08
C ASP A 90 -9.74 10.32 -11.58
N VAL A 91 -8.43 10.13 -11.64
CA VAL A 91 -7.78 8.91 -11.16
C VAL A 91 -8.01 8.76 -9.66
N ARG A 92 -7.86 9.84 -8.89
CA ARG A 92 -8.12 9.80 -7.45
C ARG A 92 -9.54 9.36 -7.15
N ARG A 93 -10.51 9.89 -7.89
CA ARG A 93 -11.92 9.53 -7.72
C ARG A 93 -12.15 8.04 -8.01
N GLN A 94 -11.58 7.55 -9.11
CA GLN A 94 -11.73 6.14 -9.48
C GLN A 94 -11.13 5.21 -8.42
N CYS A 95 -9.95 5.54 -7.92
CA CYS A 95 -9.29 4.73 -6.90
C CYS A 95 -10.08 4.70 -5.60
N MET A 96 -10.58 5.85 -5.17
CA MET A 96 -11.38 5.92 -3.95
C MET A 96 -12.65 5.10 -4.11
N GLY A 97 -13.26 5.12 -5.30
CA GLY A 97 -14.43 4.30 -5.60
C GLY A 97 -14.15 2.80 -5.57
N LEU A 98 -12.90 2.40 -5.78
CA LEU A 98 -12.48 1.01 -5.71
C LEU A 98 -12.01 0.61 -4.31
N GLY A 99 -12.07 1.52 -3.35
CA GLY A 99 -11.74 1.21 -1.96
C GLY A 99 -10.36 1.64 -1.50
N ALA A 100 -9.66 2.47 -2.28
CA ALA A 100 -8.38 3.01 -1.83
C ALA A 100 -8.62 3.98 -0.66
N SER A 101 -7.76 3.89 0.35
CA SER A 101 -7.81 4.81 1.49
C SER A 101 -7.26 6.18 1.11
N ARG A 102 -6.17 6.19 0.34
CA ARG A 102 -5.50 7.40 -0.10
C ARG A 102 -4.84 7.18 -1.45
N VAL A 103 -4.64 8.26 -2.18
CA VAL A 103 -3.88 8.27 -3.43
C VAL A 103 -2.80 9.32 -3.30
N PHE A 104 -1.55 8.94 -3.56
CA PHE A 104 -0.39 9.83 -3.47
C PHE A 104 0.32 9.92 -4.81
N ASP A 105 0.87 11.10 -5.10
CA ASP A 105 1.66 11.36 -6.29
C ASP A 105 3.12 10.96 -6.02
N LYS A 106 3.68 10.10 -6.86
CA LYS A 106 5.06 9.63 -6.72
C LYS A 106 6.08 10.76 -6.76
N SER A 107 5.79 11.80 -7.54
CA SER A 107 6.78 12.87 -7.75
C SER A 107 6.77 13.93 -6.64
N GLY A 108 5.70 14.04 -5.86
CA GLY A 108 5.60 15.12 -4.91
C GLY A 108 4.99 14.78 -3.56
N GLU A 109 4.52 13.56 -3.36
CA GLU A 109 3.78 13.25 -2.14
C GLU A 109 4.32 12.04 -1.36
N ILE A 110 5.60 11.71 -1.55
CA ILE A 110 6.23 10.62 -0.78
C ILE A 110 6.21 10.92 0.72
N ASP A 111 6.46 12.19 1.08
CA ASP A 111 6.42 12.59 2.51
C ASP A 111 5.01 12.38 3.08
N ALA A 112 3.98 12.66 2.30
CA ALA A 112 2.60 12.45 2.73
C ALA A 112 2.30 10.96 2.90
N LEU A 113 2.86 10.11 2.05
CA LEU A 113 2.74 8.65 2.21
C LEU A 113 3.40 8.19 3.51
N ILE A 114 4.59 8.67 3.80
CA ILE A 114 5.31 8.33 5.03
C ILE A 114 4.47 8.75 6.25
N GLU A 115 3.92 9.96 6.22
CA GLU A 115 3.07 10.48 7.28
C GLU A 115 1.86 9.60 7.50
N HIS A 116 1.22 9.18 6.41
CA HIS A 116 0.07 8.27 6.46
C HIS A 116 0.44 6.95 7.14
N CYS A 117 1.60 6.39 6.77
CA CYS A 117 2.07 5.14 7.35
C CYS A 117 2.40 5.29 8.82
N LEU A 118 2.95 6.43 9.23
CA LEU A 118 3.24 6.70 10.64
C LEU A 118 1.96 6.76 11.46
N VAL A 119 0.92 7.40 10.93
CA VAL A 119 -0.38 7.43 11.59
C VAL A 119 -0.97 6.03 11.70
N LEU A 120 -0.87 5.25 10.64
CA LEU A 120 -1.36 3.88 10.63
C LEU A 120 -0.60 3.02 11.65
N ALA A 121 0.71 3.18 11.75
CA ALA A 121 1.54 2.45 12.70
C ALA A 121 1.15 2.78 14.14
N ASP A 122 0.87 4.04 14.42
CA ASP A 122 0.45 4.49 15.74
C ASP A 122 -0.89 3.87 16.11
N GLN A 123 -1.83 3.83 15.18
CA GLN A 123 -3.15 3.23 15.40
C GLN A 123 -3.06 1.73 15.64
N SER A 124 -2.06 1.06 15.05
CA SER A 124 -1.89 -0.39 15.17
C SER A 124 -1.12 -0.80 16.40
N SER A 125 -0.57 0.13 17.15
CA SER A 125 0.30 -0.18 18.28
C SER A 125 -0.51 -0.78 19.42
N PRO A 126 -0.17 -1.98 19.87
CA PRO A 126 -0.88 -2.59 21.00
C PRO A 126 -0.60 -1.90 22.33
N ALA A 127 0.49 -1.15 22.42
CA ALA A 127 0.86 -0.45 23.65
C ALA A 127 0.06 0.81 23.86
N ALA A 128 -0.64 1.25 22.89
CA ALA A 128 -1.39 2.49 22.99
C ALA A 128 -2.45 2.45 24.06
N PRO A 129 -2.70 1.71 24.73
CA PRO A 129 -3.63 1.80 25.79
C PRO A 129 -3.08 1.86 27.14
N ASP A 130 -2.62 1.84 26.80
CA ASP A 130 -2.60 1.92 27.71
C ASP A 130 -2.67 2.38 28.25
N GLY A 131 -2.62 2.31 27.72
CA GLY A 131 -2.88 2.66 28.08
C GLY A 131 -2.97 3.24 28.49
N ALA A 132 -2.80 3.22 28.35
CA ALA A 132 -2.92 3.62 28.75
C ALA A 132 -3.34 4.18 29.22
N SER A 133 -3.60 4.09 29.10
CA SER A 133 -3.97 4.47 29.59
C SER A 133 -4.33 4.69 30.22
N ALA A 134 -4.24 4.68 30.21
CA ALA A 134 -4.55 4.79 30.98
C ALA A 134 -4.47 5.16 31.54
#